data_128ecf54fd9f88419a4ffc9e0b421c41
#
_entry.id   128ecf54fd9f88419a4ffc9e0b421c41
#
_cell.length_a   1.000
_cell.length_b   1.000
_cell.length_c   1.000
_cell.angle_alpha   90.00
_cell.angle_beta   90.00
_cell.angle_gamma   90.00
#
_symmetry.space_group_name_H-M   'P 1'
#
loop_
_entity.id
_entity.type
_entity.pdbx_description
1 polymer ?
#
loop_
_entity_poly.entity_id
_entity_poly.type
_entity_poly.pdbx_seq_one_letter_code
_entity_poly.pdbx_strand_id
1 'polypeptide(L)'
;RADVTCQSSPMAVSAPAAVAAAAAAAAPAEAAPVAAPVPNKGDTAWLIVATAFVILMSIPGLAMFYGGLVRAKNMLSVLMQVFAVFSLISILWVVYGYSLAFNEGGAFFGNLDKLFLKGVTPDSIAATFSKGVVVPELIYVAFQGAFAAITCGLIVGAFAERIKFAAVLAFMALWFTFSYVPIAHMVWFWTGPDAITDAATLATETAKAGWLFQKGALDFAGGTVVHINAAVAGLVGAYLVGKRVGYGKESMAPHSLTTTMIGASLLWFGWFGFNAGSALEANGTAALAFVNTWLATAAATLSWMLVEWMMKGKPSMLGAASGAVAGLVAITPACGFVGVGGALVIGLAAGILCLWGVNGLKHLLGADDSLDVFGVHGVGGILGAVLTGVFAAPSLGGSGIFDYVANWASAEYSILHQVIIQATAVGTTVVWSAV
;
A
#
# COMPACT_ATOMS: atom_id res chain seq x y z
N ARG A 1 35.90 -39.26 10.49
CA ARG A 1 36.30 -39.73 9.14
C ARG A 1 35.29 -40.79 8.71
N ALA A 2 34.40 -40.48 7.79
CA ALA A 2 33.70 -41.44 6.94
C ALA A 2 33.40 -40.68 5.64
N ASP A 3 34.12 -41.08 4.60
CA ASP A 3 33.91 -40.67 3.21
C ASP A 3 32.61 -41.26 2.69
N VAL A 4 31.81 -40.48 2.02
CA VAL A 4 30.69 -40.95 1.19
C VAL A 4 30.96 -40.51 -0.24
N THR A 5 31.48 -41.48 -1.00
CA THR A 5 31.67 -41.38 -2.45
C THR A 5 30.33 -41.51 -3.16
N CYS A 6 30.01 -40.54 -4.01
CA CYS A 6 28.88 -40.58 -4.94
C CYS A 6 29.30 -41.37 -6.19
N GLN A 7 28.69 -42.51 -6.44
CA GLN A 7 28.84 -43.29 -7.70
C GLN A 7 27.73 -42.88 -8.67
N SER A 8 28.13 -42.35 -9.80
CA SER A 8 27.35 -42.20 -11.01
C SER A 8 27.38 -43.49 -11.85
N SER A 9 26.22 -44.00 -12.25
CA SER A 9 26.12 -45.06 -13.27
C SER A 9 25.19 -44.59 -14.39
N PRO A 10 25.62 -44.75 -15.67
CA PRO A 10 24.80 -44.43 -16.81
C PRO A 10 23.90 -45.60 -17.22
N MET A 11 22.64 -45.37 -17.49
CA MET A 11 21.79 -46.38 -18.14
C MET A 11 21.53 -46.03 -19.57
N ALA A 12 21.78 -47.01 -20.40
CA ALA A 12 21.70 -47.00 -21.83
C ALA A 12 20.28 -46.96 -22.37
N VAL A 13 20.14 -46.33 -23.52
CA VAL A 13 18.97 -46.29 -24.40
C VAL A 13 18.72 -47.67 -25.03
N SER A 14 17.50 -48.18 -24.95
CA SER A 14 16.99 -49.13 -25.91
C SER A 14 15.53 -48.83 -26.25
N ALA A 15 15.26 -48.52 -27.50
CA ALA A 15 13.92 -48.53 -28.07
C ALA A 15 13.52 -49.98 -28.40
N PRO A 16 12.23 -50.33 -28.30
CA PRO A 16 11.65 -51.17 -29.29
C PRO A 16 10.26 -50.74 -29.81
N ALA A 17 10.15 -50.88 -31.08
CA ALA A 17 9.07 -51.41 -31.90
C ALA A 17 7.60 -51.00 -31.67
N ALA A 18 7.04 -50.50 -32.71
CA ALA A 18 5.64 -50.23 -33.00
C ALA A 18 4.72 -51.43 -32.69
N VAL A 19 3.62 -51.12 -31.98
CA VAL A 19 2.37 -51.89 -32.10
C VAL A 19 1.26 -50.88 -32.39
N ALA A 20 0.77 -50.93 -33.62
CA ALA A 20 -0.46 -50.28 -34.04
C ALA A 20 -1.64 -50.98 -33.37
N ALA A 21 -2.34 -50.31 -32.48
CA ALA A 21 -3.64 -50.73 -31.97
C ALA A 21 -4.64 -49.60 -32.17
N ALA A 22 -5.78 -49.94 -32.76
CA ALA A 22 -6.87 -49.10 -33.21
C ALA A 22 -7.28 -48.03 -32.22
N ALA A 23 -7.25 -46.78 -32.67
CA ALA A 23 -7.86 -45.65 -32.00
C ALA A 23 -9.39 -45.76 -32.14
N ALA A 24 -10.06 -46.27 -31.14
CA ALA A 24 -11.46 -45.93 -30.91
C ALA A 24 -11.47 -44.48 -30.37
N ALA A 25 -12.03 -43.57 -31.18
CA ALA A 25 -12.22 -42.20 -30.78
C ALA A 25 -13.18 -42.18 -29.56
N ALA A 26 -12.64 -42.08 -28.38
CA ALA A 26 -13.38 -41.70 -27.20
C ALA A 26 -13.79 -40.22 -27.38
N ALA A 27 -15.10 -39.96 -27.39
CA ALA A 27 -15.61 -38.61 -27.30
C ALA A 27 -14.92 -37.87 -26.15
N PRO A 28 -14.58 -36.57 -26.27
CA PRO A 28 -14.00 -35.82 -25.20
C PRO A 28 -14.93 -35.92 -23.99
N ALA A 29 -14.42 -36.45 -22.89
CA ALA A 29 -15.15 -36.45 -21.63
C ALA A 29 -15.49 -35.00 -21.33
N GLU A 30 -16.77 -34.71 -21.16
CA GLU A 30 -17.27 -33.41 -20.73
C GLU A 30 -16.54 -33.10 -19.41
N ALA A 31 -15.73 -32.04 -19.40
CA ALA A 31 -14.96 -31.67 -18.23
C ALA A 31 -15.94 -31.43 -17.08
N ALA A 32 -15.77 -32.16 -15.97
CA ALA A 32 -16.60 -31.98 -14.80
C ALA A 32 -16.61 -30.49 -14.42
N PRO A 33 -17.75 -29.91 -14.03
CA PRO A 33 -17.83 -28.51 -13.68
C PRO A 33 -16.81 -28.22 -12.57
N VAL A 34 -15.90 -27.27 -12.83
CA VAL A 34 -14.93 -26.81 -11.83
C VAL A 34 -15.72 -26.29 -10.65
N ALA A 35 -15.55 -26.88 -9.47
CA ALA A 35 -16.23 -26.43 -8.26
C ALA A 35 -15.88 -24.95 -8.01
N ALA A 36 -16.89 -24.16 -7.65
CA ALA A 36 -16.68 -22.73 -7.31
C ALA A 36 -15.62 -22.61 -6.19
N PRO A 37 -14.68 -21.67 -6.27
CA PRO A 37 -13.66 -21.50 -5.27
C PRO A 37 -14.26 -21.20 -3.91
N VAL A 38 -13.72 -21.81 -2.85
CA VAL A 38 -14.18 -21.63 -1.46
C VAL A 38 -13.08 -20.93 -0.67
N PRO A 39 -13.44 -19.90 0.15
CA PRO A 39 -12.47 -19.18 0.96
C PRO A 39 -11.60 -20.09 1.84
N ASN A 40 -10.29 -19.92 1.77
CA ASN A 40 -9.33 -20.63 2.62
C ASN A 40 -9.40 -20.04 4.04
N LYS A 41 -9.43 -20.94 5.06
CA LYS A 41 -9.50 -20.50 6.47
C LYS A 41 -8.24 -19.76 6.93
N GLY A 42 -7.07 -20.12 6.41
CA GLY A 42 -5.79 -19.47 6.71
C GLY A 42 -5.77 -18.03 6.16
N ASP A 43 -6.15 -17.84 4.90
CA ASP A 43 -6.22 -16.52 4.26
C ASP A 43 -7.27 -15.63 4.91
N THR A 44 -8.44 -16.19 5.22
CA THR A 44 -9.50 -15.51 5.96
C THR A 44 -9.02 -15.05 7.34
N ALA A 45 -8.38 -15.94 8.11
CA ALA A 45 -7.86 -15.60 9.44
C ALA A 45 -6.75 -14.55 9.36
N TRP A 46 -5.85 -14.67 8.37
CA TRP A 46 -4.80 -13.68 8.13
C TRP A 46 -5.40 -12.30 7.82
N LEU A 47 -6.37 -12.22 6.91
CA LEU A 47 -6.96 -10.93 6.53
C LEU A 47 -7.76 -10.29 7.66
N ILE A 48 -8.44 -11.08 8.52
CA ILE A 48 -9.09 -10.58 9.76
C ILE A 48 -8.05 -9.95 10.69
N VAL A 49 -6.93 -10.64 10.95
CA VAL A 49 -5.87 -10.16 11.82
C VAL A 49 -5.18 -8.93 11.20
N ALA A 50 -4.87 -8.97 9.90
CA ALA A 50 -4.28 -7.85 9.18
C ALA A 50 -5.18 -6.60 9.24
N THR A 51 -6.49 -6.76 9.06
CA THR A 51 -7.46 -5.67 9.20
C THR A 51 -7.43 -5.07 10.61
N ALA A 52 -7.43 -5.91 11.64
CA ALA A 52 -7.35 -5.46 13.04
C ALA A 52 -6.03 -4.68 13.30
N PHE A 53 -4.92 -5.10 12.70
CA PHE A 53 -3.64 -4.39 12.79
C PHE A 53 -3.70 -3.02 12.10
N VAL A 54 -4.34 -2.90 10.93
CA VAL A 54 -4.53 -1.61 10.26
C VAL A 54 -5.41 -0.67 11.08
N ILE A 55 -6.47 -1.18 11.73
CA ILE A 55 -7.27 -0.38 12.65
C ILE A 55 -6.44 0.06 13.86
N LEU A 56 -5.66 -0.83 14.45
CA LEU A 56 -4.79 -0.52 15.59
C LEU A 56 -3.75 0.55 15.24
N MET A 57 -3.11 0.47 14.07
CA MET A 57 -2.15 1.50 13.67
C MET A 57 -2.81 2.85 13.39
N SER A 58 -4.08 2.86 13.02
CA SER A 58 -4.85 4.09 12.80
C SER A 58 -5.33 4.68 14.11
N ILE A 59 -5.96 3.85 14.94
CA ILE A 59 -6.48 4.19 16.26
C ILE A 59 -6.03 3.09 17.24
N PRO A 60 -5.05 3.31 18.11
CA PRO A 60 -4.46 4.57 18.56
C PRO A 60 -3.15 4.99 17.88
N GLY A 61 -2.54 4.18 17.01
CA GLY A 61 -1.18 4.41 16.51
C GLY A 61 -0.97 5.82 15.94
N LEU A 62 -1.65 6.16 14.83
CA LEU A 62 -1.53 7.48 14.19
C LEU A 62 -1.99 8.61 15.13
N ALA A 63 -3.08 8.40 15.88
CA ALA A 63 -3.58 9.38 16.81
C ALA A 63 -2.53 9.75 17.88
N MET A 64 -1.85 8.75 18.46
CA MET A 64 -0.79 8.99 19.46
C MET A 64 0.47 9.57 18.82
N PHE A 65 0.86 9.11 17.63
CA PHE A 65 2.00 9.66 16.91
C PHE A 65 1.80 11.16 16.66
N TYR A 66 0.69 11.57 16.10
CA TYR A 66 0.34 12.96 15.86
C TYR A 66 0.10 13.73 17.17
N GLY A 67 -0.60 13.11 18.10
CA GLY A 67 -0.89 13.70 19.40
C GLY A 67 0.36 14.09 20.18
N GLY A 68 1.41 13.28 20.13
CA GLY A 68 2.70 13.60 20.76
C GLY A 68 3.48 14.70 20.05
N LEU A 69 3.30 14.86 18.74
CA LEU A 69 4.01 15.85 17.92
C LEU A 69 3.47 17.28 18.04
N VAL A 70 2.16 17.44 18.28
CA VAL A 70 1.55 18.77 18.45
C VAL A 70 1.88 19.39 19.81
N ARG A 71 1.59 20.70 19.98
CA ARG A 71 1.65 21.36 21.29
C ARG A 71 0.61 20.76 22.23
N ALA A 72 0.92 20.61 23.53
CA ALA A 72 0.09 19.95 24.55
C ALA A 72 -1.38 20.37 24.54
N LYS A 73 -1.66 21.67 24.38
CA LYS A 73 -3.03 22.23 24.32
C LYS A 73 -3.87 21.74 23.15
N ASN A 74 -3.23 21.21 22.09
CA ASN A 74 -3.90 20.75 20.87
C ASN A 74 -3.98 19.23 20.77
N MET A 75 -3.40 18.49 21.71
CA MET A 75 -3.33 17.02 21.67
C MET A 75 -4.71 16.40 21.52
N LEU A 76 -5.65 16.69 22.43
CA LEU A 76 -6.98 16.10 22.41
C LEU A 76 -7.77 16.46 21.12
N SER A 77 -7.53 17.67 20.58
CA SER A 77 -8.14 18.10 19.32
C SER A 77 -7.69 17.23 18.14
N VAL A 78 -6.39 16.91 18.08
CA VAL A 78 -5.84 16.07 17.00
C VAL A 78 -6.27 14.62 17.16
N LEU A 79 -6.24 14.08 18.38
CA LEU A 79 -6.77 12.73 18.66
C LEU A 79 -8.23 12.61 18.22
N MET A 80 -9.06 13.60 18.57
CA MET A 80 -10.47 13.66 18.21
C MET A 80 -10.68 13.74 16.69
N GLN A 81 -9.86 14.52 15.99
CA GLN A 81 -9.94 14.62 14.52
C GLN A 81 -9.61 13.28 13.87
N VAL A 82 -8.52 12.60 14.25
CA VAL A 82 -8.15 11.29 13.70
C VAL A 82 -9.26 10.27 13.97
N PHE A 83 -9.77 10.21 15.21
CA PHE A 83 -10.82 9.26 15.59
C PHE A 83 -12.13 9.50 14.84
N ALA A 84 -12.57 10.76 14.74
CA ALA A 84 -13.80 11.13 14.05
C ALA A 84 -13.72 10.93 12.54
N VAL A 85 -12.57 11.28 11.93
CA VAL A 85 -12.32 11.06 10.50
C VAL A 85 -12.34 9.58 10.18
N PHE A 86 -11.64 8.74 10.96
CA PHE A 86 -11.67 7.29 10.77
C PHE A 86 -13.11 6.75 10.81
N SER A 87 -13.89 7.16 11.81
CA SER A 87 -15.29 6.72 11.97
C SER A 87 -16.17 7.20 10.81
N LEU A 88 -16.04 8.46 10.39
CA LEU A 88 -16.79 9.01 9.26
C LEU A 88 -16.52 8.25 7.97
N ILE A 89 -15.23 8.05 7.65
CA ILE A 89 -14.85 7.39 6.40
C ILE A 89 -15.26 5.92 6.40
N SER A 90 -15.17 5.22 7.55
CA SER A 90 -15.69 3.84 7.66
C SER A 90 -17.17 3.73 7.31
N ILE A 91 -17.98 4.71 7.70
CA ILE A 91 -19.40 4.76 7.33
C ILE A 91 -19.57 5.06 5.85
N LEU A 92 -18.92 6.10 5.32
CA LEU A 92 -19.01 6.47 3.91
C LEU A 92 -18.50 5.37 2.98
N TRP A 93 -17.51 4.60 3.45
CA TRP A 93 -17.00 3.42 2.74
C TRP A 93 -18.08 2.38 2.52
N VAL A 94 -18.82 2.02 3.56
CA VAL A 94 -19.94 1.07 3.49
C VAL A 94 -21.11 1.63 2.69
N VAL A 95 -21.40 2.93 2.82
CA VAL A 95 -22.54 3.56 2.13
C VAL A 95 -22.33 3.54 0.61
N TYR A 96 -21.18 4.01 0.11
CA TYR A 96 -20.94 4.12 -1.33
C TYR A 96 -19.48 3.89 -1.74
N GLY A 97 -18.52 4.11 -0.86
CA GLY A 97 -17.11 4.11 -1.19
C GLY A 97 -16.63 2.79 -1.76
N TYR A 98 -17.01 1.66 -1.13
CA TYR A 98 -16.67 0.33 -1.62
C TYR A 98 -17.22 0.09 -3.03
N SER A 99 -18.46 0.46 -3.28
CA SER A 99 -19.07 0.31 -4.62
C SER A 99 -18.33 1.09 -5.69
N LEU A 100 -17.98 2.34 -5.42
CA LEU A 100 -17.28 3.20 -6.38
C LEU A 100 -15.81 2.82 -6.56
N ALA A 101 -15.17 2.21 -5.54
CA ALA A 101 -13.76 1.83 -5.60
C ALA A 101 -13.54 0.42 -6.19
N PHE A 102 -14.40 -0.56 -5.85
CA PHE A 102 -14.16 -1.99 -6.12
C PHE A 102 -15.30 -2.70 -6.83
N ASN A 103 -16.11 -1.99 -7.60
CA ASN A 103 -17.09 -2.60 -8.49
C ASN A 103 -16.81 -2.21 -9.94
N GLU A 104 -17.31 -2.99 -10.89
CA GLU A 104 -17.18 -2.68 -12.31
C GLU A 104 -17.80 -1.32 -12.65
N GLY A 105 -17.22 -0.63 -13.61
CA GLY A 105 -17.69 0.69 -14.03
C GLY A 105 -16.83 1.27 -15.15
N GLY A 106 -16.38 2.51 -14.94
CA GLY A 106 -15.43 3.16 -15.85
C GLY A 106 -13.99 2.96 -15.41
N ALA A 107 -13.03 3.55 -16.14
CA ALA A 107 -11.61 3.49 -15.80
C ALA A 107 -11.23 4.29 -14.54
N PHE A 108 -12.12 5.17 -14.04
CA PHE A 108 -11.88 6.09 -12.93
C PHE A 108 -12.80 5.84 -11.73
N PHE A 109 -13.94 5.21 -11.93
CA PHE A 109 -14.94 4.93 -10.89
C PHE A 109 -15.68 3.64 -11.23
N GLY A 110 -16.00 2.88 -10.19
CA GLY A 110 -17.01 1.82 -10.24
C GLY A 110 -18.44 2.38 -10.32
N ASN A 111 -19.41 1.49 -10.40
CA ASN A 111 -20.82 1.82 -10.34
C ASN A 111 -21.38 1.80 -8.91
N LEU A 112 -22.68 2.06 -8.72
CA LEU A 112 -23.35 2.08 -7.43
C LEU A 112 -24.17 0.81 -7.12
N ASP A 113 -23.93 -0.30 -7.81
CA ASP A 113 -24.72 -1.53 -7.64
C ASP A 113 -24.54 -2.18 -6.26
N LYS A 114 -23.40 -1.91 -5.62
CA LYS A 114 -23.08 -2.35 -4.25
C LYS A 114 -23.29 -1.26 -3.19
N LEU A 115 -24.15 -0.26 -3.47
CA LEU A 115 -24.52 0.77 -2.49
C LEU A 115 -25.05 0.12 -1.21
N PHE A 116 -24.59 0.59 -0.03
CA PHE A 116 -24.87 -0.03 1.28
C PHE A 116 -24.50 -1.52 1.34
N LEU A 117 -23.45 -1.93 0.59
CA LEU A 117 -23.02 -3.32 0.46
C LEU A 117 -24.11 -4.26 -0.08
N LYS A 118 -25.01 -3.75 -0.92
CA LYS A 118 -26.05 -4.57 -1.55
C LYS A 118 -25.41 -5.76 -2.26
N GLY A 119 -25.87 -6.97 -1.94
CA GLY A 119 -25.36 -8.23 -2.51
C GLY A 119 -24.09 -8.76 -1.84
N VAL A 120 -23.48 -8.02 -0.92
CA VAL A 120 -22.37 -8.51 -0.10
C VAL A 120 -22.93 -9.24 1.10
N THR A 121 -22.65 -10.54 1.19
CA THR A 121 -23.19 -11.45 2.21
C THR A 121 -22.04 -12.24 2.87
N PRO A 122 -22.29 -13.00 3.94
CA PRO A 122 -21.28 -13.91 4.49
C PRO A 122 -20.73 -14.94 3.48
N ASP A 123 -21.48 -15.24 2.43
CA ASP A 123 -21.13 -16.22 1.41
C ASP A 123 -20.53 -15.58 0.13
N SER A 124 -20.60 -14.25 0.00
CA SER A 124 -19.98 -13.57 -1.14
C SER A 124 -18.45 -13.57 -1.02
N ILE A 125 -17.76 -13.66 -2.16
CA ILE A 125 -16.32 -13.82 -2.24
C ILE A 125 -15.69 -12.66 -3.01
N ALA A 126 -14.45 -12.35 -2.67
CA ALA A 126 -13.57 -11.45 -3.41
C ALA A 126 -12.34 -12.23 -3.92
N ALA A 127 -11.90 -11.91 -5.12
CA ALA A 127 -10.71 -12.48 -5.71
C ALA A 127 -9.45 -12.04 -4.96
N THR A 128 -8.45 -12.91 -4.95
CA THR A 128 -7.07 -12.58 -4.54
C THR A 128 -6.18 -12.42 -5.76
N PHE A 129 -4.87 -12.60 -5.62
CA PHE A 129 -3.92 -12.56 -6.73
C PHE A 129 -3.60 -13.94 -7.33
N SER A 130 -4.08 -15.02 -6.71
CA SER A 130 -3.86 -16.39 -7.18
C SER A 130 -5.14 -16.98 -7.77
N LYS A 131 -5.02 -17.68 -8.91
CA LYS A 131 -6.16 -18.36 -9.54
C LYS A 131 -6.74 -19.42 -8.59
N GLY A 132 -8.08 -19.43 -8.50
CA GLY A 132 -8.81 -20.36 -7.63
C GLY A 132 -8.74 -20.02 -6.14
N VAL A 133 -8.13 -18.90 -5.75
CA VAL A 133 -8.03 -18.47 -4.35
C VAL A 133 -8.89 -17.23 -4.12
N VAL A 134 -9.76 -17.32 -3.12
CA VAL A 134 -10.72 -16.26 -2.78
C VAL A 134 -10.79 -16.06 -1.28
N VAL A 135 -11.23 -14.88 -0.87
CA VAL A 135 -11.52 -14.53 0.54
C VAL A 135 -12.98 -14.10 0.68
N PRO A 136 -13.58 -14.17 1.89
CA PRO A 136 -14.91 -13.61 2.11
C PRO A 136 -14.93 -12.11 1.75
N GLU A 137 -15.89 -11.68 0.95
CA GLU A 137 -15.95 -10.28 0.50
C GLU A 137 -16.12 -9.30 1.66
N LEU A 138 -16.83 -9.68 2.72
CA LEU A 138 -16.99 -8.84 3.91
C LEU A 138 -15.68 -8.46 4.58
N ILE A 139 -14.70 -9.39 4.66
CA ILE A 139 -13.40 -9.03 5.24
C ILE A 139 -12.55 -8.21 4.27
N TYR A 140 -12.69 -8.42 2.97
CA TYR A 140 -12.08 -7.57 1.96
C TYR A 140 -12.61 -6.13 2.04
N VAL A 141 -13.93 -5.96 2.20
CA VAL A 141 -14.57 -4.65 2.45
C VAL A 141 -13.99 -3.97 3.69
N ALA A 142 -13.85 -4.70 4.80
CA ALA A 142 -13.33 -4.15 6.05
C ALA A 142 -11.84 -3.77 5.92
N PHE A 143 -11.04 -4.61 5.27
CA PHE A 143 -9.62 -4.37 5.02
C PHE A 143 -9.42 -3.10 4.21
N GLN A 144 -10.06 -2.98 3.05
CA GLN A 144 -9.97 -1.82 2.18
C GLN A 144 -10.57 -0.56 2.80
N GLY A 145 -11.63 -0.70 3.60
CA GLY A 145 -12.22 0.41 4.36
C GLY A 145 -11.26 1.00 5.40
N ALA A 146 -10.45 0.16 6.04
CA ALA A 146 -9.43 0.62 6.98
C ALA A 146 -8.33 1.45 6.27
N PHE A 147 -7.98 1.11 5.02
CA PHE A 147 -7.07 1.90 4.18
C PHE A 147 -7.65 3.26 3.81
N ALA A 148 -8.91 3.30 3.42
CA ALA A 148 -9.60 4.56 3.14
C ALA A 148 -9.61 5.49 4.36
N ALA A 149 -9.93 4.93 5.53
CA ALA A 149 -10.04 5.67 6.77
C ALA A 149 -8.69 6.22 7.26
N ILE A 150 -7.60 5.41 7.23
CA ILE A 150 -6.28 5.89 7.62
C ILE A 150 -5.74 6.94 6.64
N THR A 151 -6.01 6.79 5.33
CA THR A 151 -5.55 7.75 4.33
C THR A 151 -6.08 9.16 4.61
N CYS A 152 -7.37 9.29 4.90
CA CYS A 152 -7.96 10.55 5.34
C CYS A 152 -7.38 11.02 6.68
N GLY A 153 -7.12 10.09 7.60
CA GLY A 153 -6.51 10.39 8.90
C GLY A 153 -5.10 11.01 8.78
N LEU A 154 -4.31 10.57 7.79
CA LEU A 154 -2.96 11.11 7.55
C LEU A 154 -2.97 12.61 7.23
N ILE A 155 -3.96 13.08 6.47
CA ILE A 155 -4.03 14.49 6.04
C ILE A 155 -4.17 15.44 7.23
N VAL A 156 -4.80 15.00 8.32
CA VAL A 156 -5.01 15.79 9.55
C VAL A 156 -3.70 16.38 10.07
N GLY A 157 -2.58 15.64 9.94
CA GLY A 157 -1.27 16.09 10.39
C GLY A 157 -0.79 17.38 9.72
N ALA A 158 -1.12 17.59 8.46
CA ALA A 158 -0.61 18.73 7.68
C ALA A 158 -1.15 20.10 8.15
N PHE A 159 -2.42 20.13 8.56
CA PHE A 159 -3.07 21.37 9.02
C PHE A 159 -3.49 21.34 10.50
N ALA A 160 -2.88 20.46 11.27
CA ALA A 160 -3.07 20.40 12.72
C ALA A 160 -2.91 21.79 13.39
N GLU A 161 -3.66 22.02 14.46
CA GLU A 161 -3.64 23.24 15.30
C GLU A 161 -4.32 24.49 14.71
N ARG A 162 -4.94 24.47 13.51
CA ARG A 162 -5.47 25.69 12.88
C ARG A 162 -6.75 25.54 12.06
N ILE A 163 -7.27 24.31 11.93
CA ILE A 163 -8.51 24.04 11.20
C ILE A 163 -9.67 23.76 12.16
N LYS A 164 -10.86 24.24 11.81
CA LYS A 164 -12.08 23.94 12.58
C LYS A 164 -12.51 22.49 12.38
N PHE A 165 -12.97 21.82 13.44
CA PHE A 165 -13.36 20.42 13.42
C PHE A 165 -14.41 20.10 12.35
N ALA A 166 -15.47 20.91 12.23
CA ALA A 166 -16.49 20.71 11.21
C ALA A 166 -15.92 20.83 9.78
N ALA A 167 -14.94 21.73 9.56
CA ALA A 167 -14.29 21.88 8.27
C ALA A 167 -13.43 20.64 7.93
N VAL A 168 -12.78 20.04 8.93
CA VAL A 168 -12.06 18.75 8.74
C VAL A 168 -13.02 17.69 8.25
N LEU A 169 -14.15 17.47 8.92
CA LEU A 169 -15.12 16.45 8.54
C LEU A 169 -15.71 16.67 7.15
N ALA A 170 -16.09 17.91 6.83
CA ALA A 170 -16.62 18.24 5.51
C ALA A 170 -15.57 18.04 4.40
N PHE A 171 -14.34 18.51 4.62
CA PHE A 171 -13.23 18.30 3.69
C PHE A 171 -12.94 16.81 3.48
N MET A 172 -12.86 16.03 4.55
CA MET A 172 -12.55 14.60 4.45
C MET A 172 -13.64 13.83 3.70
N ALA A 173 -14.92 14.16 3.89
CA ALA A 173 -15.98 13.52 3.13
C ALA A 173 -15.90 13.83 1.63
N LEU A 174 -15.61 15.07 1.25
CA LEU A 174 -15.46 15.49 -0.14
C LEU A 174 -14.17 14.89 -0.75
N TRP A 175 -13.04 15.04 -0.08
CA TRP A 175 -11.77 14.52 -0.57
C TRP A 175 -11.77 12.99 -0.70
N PHE A 176 -12.34 12.27 0.27
CA PHE A 176 -12.55 10.84 0.17
C PHE A 176 -13.31 10.47 -1.10
N THR A 177 -14.41 11.18 -1.38
CA THR A 177 -15.28 10.89 -2.52
C THR A 177 -14.60 11.20 -3.85
N PHE A 178 -13.92 12.36 -3.97
CA PHE A 178 -13.44 12.86 -5.24
C PHE A 178 -11.94 12.64 -5.48
N SER A 179 -11.17 12.25 -4.46
CA SER A 179 -9.76 11.94 -4.62
C SER A 179 -9.43 10.50 -4.23
N TYR A 180 -9.72 10.08 -3.00
CA TYR A 180 -9.33 8.74 -2.55
C TYR A 180 -10.00 7.64 -3.38
N VAL A 181 -11.32 7.68 -3.51
CA VAL A 181 -12.09 6.63 -4.22
C VAL A 181 -11.66 6.47 -5.68
N PRO A 182 -11.54 7.56 -6.48
CA PRO A 182 -11.06 7.43 -7.86
C PRO A 182 -9.65 6.87 -7.96
N ILE A 183 -8.72 7.33 -7.11
CA ILE A 183 -7.33 6.85 -7.16
C ILE A 183 -7.26 5.38 -6.74
N ALA A 184 -8.01 4.96 -5.72
CA ALA A 184 -8.10 3.55 -5.33
C ALA A 184 -8.66 2.69 -6.47
N HIS A 185 -9.70 3.14 -7.15
CA HIS A 185 -10.25 2.45 -8.31
C HIS A 185 -9.24 2.38 -9.46
N MET A 186 -8.63 3.50 -9.81
CA MET A 186 -7.65 3.55 -10.90
C MET A 186 -6.46 2.60 -10.70
N VAL A 187 -6.00 2.44 -9.46
CA VAL A 187 -4.77 1.67 -9.15
C VAL A 187 -5.06 0.22 -8.82
N TRP A 188 -6.17 -0.08 -8.12
CA TRP A 188 -6.38 -1.40 -7.52
C TRP A 188 -7.57 -2.17 -8.07
N PHE A 189 -8.50 -1.53 -8.81
CA PHE A 189 -9.64 -2.27 -9.34
C PHE A 189 -9.27 -3.12 -10.56
N TRP A 190 -9.60 -4.40 -10.50
CA TRP A 190 -9.58 -5.37 -11.58
C TRP A 190 -10.55 -6.51 -11.29
N THR A 191 -10.83 -7.34 -12.29
CA THR A 191 -11.82 -8.43 -12.19
C THR A 191 -11.31 -9.69 -11.51
N GLY A 192 -10.01 -9.75 -11.17
CA GLY A 192 -9.37 -10.91 -10.57
C GLY A 192 -8.75 -11.88 -11.59
N PRO A 193 -7.90 -12.81 -11.11
CA PRO A 193 -7.12 -13.69 -11.98
C PRO A 193 -7.93 -14.79 -12.65
N ASP A 194 -9.05 -15.19 -12.05
CA ASP A 194 -9.88 -16.30 -12.58
C ASP A 194 -10.63 -15.92 -13.85
N ALA A 195 -10.87 -14.63 -14.08
CA ALA A 195 -11.44 -14.11 -15.32
C ALA A 195 -10.49 -14.21 -16.52
N ILE A 196 -9.18 -14.43 -16.29
CA ILE A 196 -8.13 -14.45 -17.30
C ILE A 196 -7.77 -15.90 -17.64
N THR A 197 -8.26 -16.40 -18.77
CA THR A 197 -8.00 -17.78 -19.24
C THR A 197 -7.03 -17.84 -20.41
N ASP A 198 -6.97 -16.77 -21.19
CA ASP A 198 -6.15 -16.66 -22.41
C ASP A 198 -5.84 -15.19 -22.74
N ALA A 199 -5.12 -14.94 -23.83
CA ALA A 199 -4.73 -13.59 -24.24
C ALA A 199 -5.93 -12.69 -24.62
N ALA A 200 -7.03 -13.27 -25.12
CA ALA A 200 -8.21 -12.50 -25.48
C ALA A 200 -8.98 -12.04 -24.23
N THR A 201 -9.15 -12.93 -23.26
CA THR A 201 -9.74 -12.60 -21.94
C THR A 201 -8.85 -11.65 -21.18
N LEU A 202 -7.51 -11.80 -21.19
CA LEU A 202 -6.59 -10.82 -20.59
C LEU A 202 -6.84 -9.42 -21.14
N ALA A 203 -6.93 -9.25 -22.47
CA ALA A 203 -7.18 -7.95 -23.08
C ALA A 203 -8.53 -7.36 -22.66
N THR A 204 -9.59 -8.19 -22.67
CA THR A 204 -10.96 -7.78 -22.31
C THR A 204 -11.06 -7.39 -20.84
N GLU A 205 -10.50 -8.20 -19.93
CA GLU A 205 -10.57 -7.97 -18.49
C GLU A 205 -9.66 -6.81 -18.06
N THR A 206 -8.48 -6.64 -18.68
CA THR A 206 -7.65 -5.47 -18.47
C THR A 206 -8.36 -4.18 -18.86
N ALA A 207 -9.14 -4.18 -19.95
CA ALA A 207 -9.90 -3.00 -20.37
C ALA A 207 -11.01 -2.57 -19.38
N LYS A 208 -11.48 -3.47 -18.51
CA LYS A 208 -12.44 -3.17 -17.44
C LYS A 208 -11.78 -2.64 -16.17
N ALA A 209 -10.49 -2.88 -15.99
CA ALA A 209 -9.75 -2.49 -14.79
C ALA A 209 -9.60 -0.97 -14.67
N GLY A 210 -9.14 -0.50 -13.50
CA GLY A 210 -8.81 0.90 -13.27
C GLY A 210 -7.72 1.42 -14.19
N TRP A 211 -7.75 2.70 -14.53
CA TRP A 211 -6.91 3.29 -15.58
C TRP A 211 -5.40 3.12 -15.35
N LEU A 212 -4.92 3.25 -14.09
CA LEU A 212 -3.49 3.04 -13.77
C LEU A 212 -3.13 1.55 -13.73
N PHE A 213 -4.07 0.69 -13.32
CA PHE A 213 -3.90 -0.76 -13.41
C PHE A 213 -3.72 -1.20 -14.86
N GLN A 214 -4.55 -0.69 -15.80
CA GLN A 214 -4.44 -0.94 -17.23
C GLN A 214 -3.06 -0.58 -17.79
N LYS A 215 -2.39 0.42 -17.21
CA LYS A 215 -1.04 0.82 -17.61
C LYS A 215 0.07 -0.02 -16.97
N GLY A 216 -0.27 -0.93 -16.06
CA GLY A 216 0.69 -1.77 -15.35
C GLY A 216 1.36 -1.08 -14.16
N ALA A 217 0.74 -0.07 -13.55
CA ALA A 217 1.26 0.56 -12.34
C ALA A 217 1.30 -0.44 -11.18
N LEU A 218 2.44 -0.51 -10.50
CA LEU A 218 2.65 -1.36 -9.34
C LEU A 218 2.53 -0.53 -8.06
N ASP A 219 1.54 -0.84 -7.24
CA ASP A 219 1.35 -0.24 -5.92
C ASP A 219 0.79 -1.30 -4.98
N PHE A 220 1.69 -2.00 -4.26
CA PHE A 220 1.32 -3.18 -3.48
C PHE A 220 0.35 -2.87 -2.35
N ALA A 221 0.63 -1.79 -1.61
CA ALA A 221 -0.15 -1.47 -0.43
C ALA A 221 -0.47 0.04 -0.27
N GLY A 222 -0.26 0.89 -1.29
CA GLY A 222 -0.76 2.26 -1.26
C GLY A 222 0.29 3.37 -1.27
N GLY A 223 1.43 3.17 -1.95
CA GLY A 223 2.38 4.27 -2.18
C GLY A 223 1.74 5.47 -2.86
N THR A 224 0.98 5.22 -3.93
CA THR A 224 0.21 6.25 -4.64
C THR A 224 -1.15 6.47 -3.98
N VAL A 225 -1.92 5.42 -3.75
CA VAL A 225 -3.31 5.51 -3.27
C VAL A 225 -3.40 6.15 -1.88
N VAL A 226 -2.47 5.84 -0.98
CA VAL A 226 -2.49 6.31 0.40
C VAL A 226 -1.52 7.47 0.59
N HIS A 227 -0.21 7.23 0.41
CA HIS A 227 0.82 8.15 0.90
C HIS A 227 0.98 9.39 0.05
N ILE A 228 1.16 9.26 -1.27
CA ILE A 228 1.26 10.43 -2.17
C ILE A 228 -0.04 11.21 -2.16
N ASN A 229 -1.17 10.52 -2.25
CA ASN A 229 -2.50 11.10 -2.28
C ASN A 229 -2.77 11.95 -1.03
N ALA A 230 -2.61 11.39 0.17
CA ALA A 230 -2.80 12.13 1.42
C ALA A 230 -1.79 13.27 1.59
N ALA A 231 -0.54 13.06 1.19
CA ALA A 231 0.52 14.05 1.36
C ALA A 231 0.30 15.29 0.48
N VAL A 232 -0.13 15.10 -0.76
CA VAL A 232 -0.44 16.20 -1.68
C VAL A 232 -1.65 17.01 -1.18
N ALA A 233 -2.72 16.34 -0.78
CA ALA A 233 -3.88 16.99 -0.15
C ALA A 233 -3.46 17.77 1.10
N GLY A 234 -2.60 17.19 1.94
CA GLY A 234 -2.05 17.84 3.12
C GLY A 234 -1.24 19.10 2.78
N LEU A 235 -0.38 19.04 1.76
CA LEU A 235 0.42 20.19 1.32
C LEU A 235 -0.46 21.32 0.80
N VAL A 236 -1.41 21.03 -0.09
CA VAL A 236 -2.36 22.01 -0.61
C VAL A 236 -3.20 22.58 0.52
N GLY A 237 -3.71 21.74 1.41
CA GLY A 237 -4.45 22.16 2.59
C GLY A 237 -3.63 23.07 3.51
N ALA A 238 -2.33 22.77 3.71
CA ALA A 238 -1.43 23.61 4.50
C ALA A 238 -1.26 25.02 3.91
N TYR A 239 -1.23 25.14 2.58
CA TYR A 239 -1.23 26.45 1.93
C TYR A 239 -2.54 27.20 2.08
N LEU A 240 -3.67 26.52 1.89
CA LEU A 240 -5.00 27.13 1.94
C LEU A 240 -5.37 27.63 3.34
N VAL A 241 -5.03 26.87 4.38
CA VAL A 241 -5.32 27.29 5.77
C VAL A 241 -4.30 28.28 6.32
N GLY A 242 -3.17 28.49 5.65
CA GLY A 242 -2.11 29.41 6.03
C GLY A 242 -1.21 28.88 7.17
N LYS A 243 -0.35 29.75 7.70
CA LYS A 243 0.63 29.40 8.74
C LYS A 243 0.00 29.44 10.13
N ARG A 244 0.48 28.56 11.03
CA ARG A 244 0.09 28.57 12.46
C ARG A 244 0.46 29.90 13.12
N VAL A 245 -0.34 30.33 14.07
CA VAL A 245 -0.02 31.47 14.92
C VAL A 245 1.29 31.20 15.66
N GLY A 246 2.24 32.12 15.54
CA GLY A 246 3.60 31.97 16.10
C GLY A 246 4.57 31.19 15.21
N TYR A 247 4.19 30.75 14.00
CA TYR A 247 5.10 30.04 13.11
C TYR A 247 6.36 30.85 12.80
N GLY A 248 7.54 30.23 13.02
CA GLY A 248 8.84 30.89 12.85
C GLY A 248 9.20 31.93 13.93
N LYS A 249 8.32 32.15 14.93
CA LYS A 249 8.55 33.08 16.05
C LYS A 249 8.50 32.40 17.43
N GLU A 250 7.69 31.34 17.56
CA GLU A 250 7.52 30.56 18.78
C GLU A 250 8.00 29.13 18.57
N SER A 251 8.38 28.44 19.64
CA SER A 251 8.72 27.02 19.57
C SER A 251 7.48 26.19 19.25
N MET A 252 7.58 25.38 18.20
CA MET A 252 6.56 24.41 17.77
C MET A 252 7.00 22.97 18.09
N ALA A 253 7.90 22.79 19.08
CA ALA A 253 8.45 21.50 19.44
C ALA A 253 7.34 20.53 19.90
N PRO A 254 7.48 19.22 19.63
CA PRO A 254 6.61 18.18 20.14
C PRO A 254 6.52 18.24 21.68
N HIS A 255 5.31 18.10 22.23
CA HIS A 255 5.15 18.16 23.67
C HIS A 255 5.50 16.84 24.38
N SER A 256 5.40 15.69 23.67
CA SER A 256 5.62 14.37 24.24
C SER A 256 6.25 13.40 23.25
N LEU A 257 7.58 13.32 23.24
CA LEU A 257 8.28 12.34 22.41
C LEU A 257 8.05 10.89 22.87
N THR A 258 7.70 10.66 24.13
CA THR A 258 7.28 9.34 24.62
C THR A 258 5.99 8.89 23.93
N THR A 259 4.98 9.76 23.89
CA THR A 259 3.72 9.47 23.18
C THR A 259 3.95 9.28 21.67
N THR A 260 4.79 10.12 21.08
CA THR A 260 5.19 9.99 19.67
C THR A 260 5.86 8.64 19.38
N MET A 261 6.79 8.20 20.24
CA MET A 261 7.48 6.93 20.12
C MET A 261 6.51 5.75 20.25
N ILE A 262 5.60 5.78 21.21
CA ILE A 262 4.56 4.75 21.35
C ILE A 262 3.69 4.70 20.09
N GLY A 263 3.26 5.85 19.59
CA GLY A 263 2.50 5.94 18.35
C GLY A 263 3.26 5.39 17.13
N ALA A 264 4.54 5.75 16.99
CA ALA A 264 5.40 5.21 15.92
C ALA A 264 5.58 3.68 16.01
N SER A 265 5.70 3.15 17.24
CA SER A 265 5.80 1.70 17.47
C SER A 265 4.51 0.96 17.11
N LEU A 266 3.36 1.52 17.42
CA LEU A 266 2.05 0.99 17.03
C LEU A 266 1.82 1.09 15.51
N LEU A 267 2.31 2.16 14.87
CA LEU A 267 2.34 2.29 13.41
C LEU A 267 3.19 1.18 12.80
N TRP A 268 4.42 0.95 13.29
CA TRP A 268 5.29 -0.11 12.79
C TRP A 268 4.64 -1.49 12.93
N PHE A 269 4.12 -1.79 14.12
CA PHE A 269 3.45 -3.07 14.38
C PHE A 269 2.24 -3.28 13.43
N GLY A 270 1.36 -2.31 13.32
CA GLY A 270 0.18 -2.42 12.47
C GLY A 270 0.50 -2.45 10.97
N TRP A 271 1.66 -1.93 10.57
CA TRP A 271 2.10 -1.93 9.19
C TRP A 271 2.43 -3.32 8.64
N PHE A 272 2.65 -4.30 9.49
CA PHE A 272 2.70 -5.69 9.05
C PHE A 272 1.35 -6.16 8.50
N GLY A 273 0.26 -5.77 9.13
CA GLY A 273 -1.09 -5.98 8.58
C GLY A 273 -1.36 -5.16 7.33
N PHE A 274 -0.90 -3.90 7.32
CA PHE A 274 -1.04 -3.01 6.18
C PHE A 274 -0.35 -3.56 4.92
N ASN A 275 0.94 -3.87 5.01
CA ASN A 275 1.75 -4.33 3.89
C ASN A 275 1.57 -5.82 3.59
N ALA A 276 1.80 -6.71 4.56
CA ALA A 276 1.69 -8.14 4.32
C ALA A 276 0.23 -8.61 4.17
N GLY A 277 -0.73 -7.90 4.79
CA GLY A 277 -2.16 -8.13 4.56
C GLY A 277 -2.60 -7.82 3.13
N SER A 278 -1.92 -6.91 2.44
CA SER A 278 -2.20 -6.56 1.05
C SER A 278 -1.89 -7.67 0.04
N ALA A 279 -1.20 -8.74 0.46
CA ALA A 279 -1.12 -9.97 -0.31
C ALA A 279 -2.48 -10.69 -0.42
N LEU A 280 -3.44 -10.40 0.46
CA LEU A 280 -4.76 -11.03 0.61
C LEU A 280 -4.72 -12.51 0.96
N GLU A 281 -3.55 -13.14 0.92
CA GLU A 281 -3.28 -14.55 1.14
C GLU A 281 -2.18 -14.74 2.19
N ALA A 282 -2.24 -15.82 2.96
CA ALA A 282 -1.19 -16.24 3.90
C ALA A 282 -0.13 -17.06 3.15
N ASN A 283 0.60 -16.46 2.24
CA ASN A 283 1.53 -17.10 1.31
C ASN A 283 2.95 -16.52 1.36
N GLY A 284 3.82 -16.96 0.45
CA GLY A 284 5.20 -16.47 0.34
C GLY A 284 5.30 -14.97 0.04
N THR A 285 4.35 -14.38 -0.69
CA THR A 285 4.30 -12.94 -0.96
C THR A 285 3.99 -12.15 0.31
N ALA A 286 3.08 -12.63 1.16
CA ALA A 286 2.83 -12.04 2.46
C ALA A 286 4.06 -12.10 3.36
N ALA A 287 4.78 -13.24 3.37
CA ALA A 287 6.02 -13.39 4.13
C ALA A 287 7.12 -12.45 3.62
N LEU A 288 7.27 -12.28 2.30
CA LEU A 288 8.21 -11.34 1.68
C LEU A 288 7.87 -9.90 2.07
N ALA A 289 6.61 -9.49 1.94
CA ALA A 289 6.14 -8.16 2.29
C ALA A 289 6.37 -7.85 3.78
N PHE A 290 6.19 -8.85 4.67
CA PHE A 290 6.47 -8.75 6.09
C PHE A 290 7.96 -8.48 6.36
N VAL A 291 8.86 -9.28 5.78
CA VAL A 291 10.32 -9.14 5.95
C VAL A 291 10.80 -7.80 5.36
N ASN A 292 10.35 -7.44 4.17
CA ASN A 292 10.71 -6.17 3.53
C ASN A 292 10.26 -4.96 4.35
N THR A 293 9.06 -5.01 4.93
CA THR A 293 8.55 -3.97 5.83
C THR A 293 9.42 -3.82 7.07
N TRP A 294 9.79 -4.94 7.70
CA TRP A 294 10.66 -4.93 8.86
C TRP A 294 12.02 -4.33 8.57
N LEU A 295 12.69 -4.81 7.52
CA LEU A 295 14.06 -4.42 7.18
C LEU A 295 14.16 -2.98 6.65
N ALA A 296 13.27 -2.57 5.76
CA ALA A 296 13.28 -1.20 5.23
C ALA A 296 13.04 -0.17 6.34
N THR A 297 12.16 -0.47 7.28
CA THR A 297 11.90 0.39 8.44
C THR A 297 13.13 0.53 9.33
N ALA A 298 13.79 -0.58 9.65
CA ALA A 298 15.02 -0.58 10.44
C ALA A 298 16.14 0.21 9.73
N ALA A 299 16.32 -0.02 8.42
CA ALA A 299 17.31 0.67 7.60
C ALA A 299 17.06 2.19 7.55
N ALA A 300 15.81 2.61 7.37
CA ALA A 300 15.45 4.03 7.34
C ALA A 300 15.62 4.71 8.71
N THR A 301 15.26 4.03 9.79
CA THR A 301 15.51 4.52 11.14
C THR A 301 16.99 4.81 11.36
N LEU A 302 17.85 3.85 11.03
CA LEU A 302 19.29 3.99 11.22
C LEU A 302 19.90 5.03 10.29
N SER A 303 19.51 5.07 9.00
CA SER A 303 20.04 6.06 8.06
C SER A 303 19.61 7.49 8.43
N TRP A 304 18.37 7.70 8.86
CA TRP A 304 17.91 8.99 9.37
C TRP A 304 18.72 9.43 10.59
N MET A 305 18.87 8.55 11.59
CA MET A 305 19.63 8.83 12.81
C MET A 305 21.11 9.13 12.51
N LEU A 306 21.72 8.38 11.58
CA LEU A 306 23.12 8.58 11.19
C LEU A 306 23.32 9.95 10.55
N VAL A 307 22.47 10.33 9.58
CA VAL A 307 22.57 11.65 8.91
C VAL A 307 22.27 12.77 9.91
N GLU A 308 21.29 12.62 10.77
CA GLU A 308 21.00 13.59 11.84
C GLU A 308 22.20 13.75 12.79
N TRP A 309 22.86 12.64 13.14
CA TRP A 309 24.06 12.65 13.97
C TRP A 309 25.21 13.41 13.30
N MET A 310 25.44 13.15 12.02
CA MET A 310 26.47 13.87 11.24
C MET A 310 26.17 15.38 11.13
N MET A 311 24.89 15.75 10.97
CA MET A 311 24.48 17.15 10.82
C MET A 311 24.39 17.94 12.14
N LYS A 312 23.93 17.29 13.22
CA LYS A 312 23.60 17.95 14.49
C LYS A 312 24.46 17.50 15.66
N GLY A 313 25.42 16.59 15.45
CA GLY A 313 26.31 16.05 16.47
C GLY A 313 25.68 15.00 17.40
N LYS A 314 24.37 14.76 17.31
CA LYS A 314 23.64 13.73 18.08
C LYS A 314 22.34 13.33 17.37
N PRO A 315 21.93 12.05 17.45
CA PRO A 315 20.62 11.62 16.99
C PRO A 315 19.53 11.98 18.00
N SER A 316 18.28 11.99 17.56
CA SER A 316 17.13 12.27 18.40
C SER A 316 16.08 11.15 18.34
N MET A 317 15.25 11.03 19.42
CA MET A 317 14.11 10.11 19.40
C MET A 317 13.07 10.52 18.35
N LEU A 318 12.91 11.82 18.10
CA LEU A 318 12.06 12.31 17.03
C LEU A 318 12.56 11.83 15.66
N GLY A 319 13.88 11.96 15.43
CA GLY A 319 14.51 11.46 14.19
C GLY A 319 14.33 9.95 14.00
N ALA A 320 14.52 9.17 15.06
CA ALA A 320 14.30 7.72 15.04
C ALA A 320 12.84 7.36 14.66
N ALA A 321 11.86 7.99 15.31
CA ALA A 321 10.45 7.78 15.04
C ALA A 321 10.05 8.21 13.62
N SER A 322 10.53 9.37 13.16
CA SER A 322 10.29 9.87 11.81
C SER A 322 10.95 8.99 10.74
N GLY A 323 12.17 8.51 11.00
CA GLY A 323 12.89 7.58 10.12
C GLY A 323 12.17 6.23 10.01
N ALA A 324 11.61 5.71 11.11
CA ALA A 324 10.80 4.51 11.08
C ALA A 324 9.58 4.69 10.17
N VAL A 325 8.81 5.77 10.35
CA VAL A 325 7.64 6.05 9.49
C VAL A 325 8.05 6.27 8.03
N ALA A 326 9.17 6.95 7.77
CA ALA A 326 9.69 7.14 6.40
C ALA A 326 9.99 5.80 5.70
N GLY A 327 10.60 4.85 6.41
CA GLY A 327 10.86 3.49 5.89
C GLY A 327 9.60 2.70 5.61
N LEU A 328 8.61 2.77 6.53
CA LEU A 328 7.30 2.16 6.37
C LEU A 328 6.58 2.68 5.13
N VAL A 329 6.59 4.00 4.94
CA VAL A 329 5.98 4.66 3.78
C VAL A 329 6.66 4.25 2.48
N ALA A 330 7.99 4.35 2.40
CA ALA A 330 8.71 4.12 1.16
C ALA A 330 8.68 2.65 0.71
N ILE A 331 8.60 1.69 1.63
CA ILE A 331 8.51 0.27 1.28
C ILE A 331 7.08 -0.14 0.88
N THR A 332 6.07 0.64 1.26
CA THR A 332 4.66 0.30 1.06
C THR A 332 4.30 -0.06 -0.40
N PRO A 333 4.67 0.71 -1.45
CA PRO A 333 4.36 0.32 -2.83
C PRO A 333 5.16 -0.88 -3.32
N ALA A 334 6.28 -1.19 -2.68
CA ALA A 334 7.30 -2.12 -3.14
C ALA A 334 7.30 -3.47 -2.40
N CYS A 335 6.73 -3.54 -1.20
CA CYS A 335 7.00 -4.58 -0.23
C CYS A 335 6.77 -6.03 -0.73
N GLY A 336 5.80 -6.26 -1.59
CA GLY A 336 5.52 -7.58 -2.19
C GLY A 336 6.17 -7.79 -3.56
N PHE A 337 6.82 -6.76 -4.13
CA PHE A 337 7.40 -6.84 -5.47
C PHE A 337 8.93 -6.90 -5.49
N VAL A 338 9.60 -6.36 -4.48
CA VAL A 338 11.07 -6.22 -4.47
C VAL A 338 11.72 -7.30 -3.61
N GLY A 339 12.93 -7.68 -3.98
CA GLY A 339 13.74 -8.55 -3.13
C GLY A 339 14.27 -7.82 -1.89
N VAL A 340 14.78 -8.58 -0.92
CA VAL A 340 15.30 -8.08 0.37
C VAL A 340 16.39 -7.01 0.19
N GLY A 341 17.29 -7.18 -0.80
CA GLY A 341 18.31 -6.18 -1.14
C GLY A 341 17.72 -4.85 -1.58
N GLY A 342 16.67 -4.89 -2.44
CA GLY A 342 15.92 -3.70 -2.86
C GLY A 342 15.22 -3.01 -1.69
N ALA A 343 14.63 -3.77 -0.78
CA ALA A 343 13.99 -3.24 0.41
C ALA A 343 14.96 -2.49 1.33
N LEU A 344 16.18 -3.02 1.52
CA LEU A 344 17.22 -2.34 2.30
C LEU A 344 17.64 -1.01 1.65
N VAL A 345 17.83 -1.00 0.32
CA VAL A 345 18.18 0.24 -0.40
C VAL A 345 17.06 1.27 -0.32
N ILE A 346 15.80 0.85 -0.50
CA ILE A 346 14.63 1.74 -0.36
C ILE A 346 14.59 2.34 1.05
N GLY A 347 14.79 1.52 2.09
CA GLY A 347 14.81 1.98 3.47
C GLY A 347 15.93 3.00 3.74
N LEU A 348 17.17 2.68 3.35
CA LEU A 348 18.31 3.61 3.52
C LEU A 348 18.06 4.94 2.81
N ALA A 349 17.59 4.90 1.57
CA ALA A 349 17.27 6.09 0.79
C ALA A 349 16.12 6.91 1.43
N ALA A 350 15.11 6.23 1.96
CA ALA A 350 13.97 6.87 2.62
C ALA A 350 14.39 7.69 3.85
N GLY A 351 15.26 7.14 4.72
CA GLY A 351 15.73 7.87 5.89
C GLY A 351 16.47 9.15 5.53
N ILE A 352 17.28 9.13 4.45
CA ILE A 352 18.04 10.30 3.97
C ILE A 352 17.12 11.32 3.31
N LEU A 353 16.32 10.89 2.33
CA LEU A 353 15.52 11.80 1.51
C LEU A 353 14.32 12.39 2.27
N CYS A 354 13.69 11.63 3.15
CA CYS A 354 12.61 12.17 3.97
C CYS A 354 13.15 13.13 5.05
N LEU A 355 14.35 12.89 5.59
CA LEU A 355 15.01 13.89 6.45
C LEU A 355 15.23 15.21 5.71
N TRP A 356 15.67 15.17 4.46
CA TRP A 356 15.74 16.36 3.60
C TRP A 356 14.33 16.93 3.34
N GLY A 357 13.34 16.07 3.12
CA GLY A 357 11.95 16.47 2.89
C GLY A 357 11.37 17.33 4.01
N VAL A 358 11.57 16.92 5.27
CA VAL A 358 11.04 17.63 6.45
C VAL A 358 11.83 18.87 6.84
N ASN A 359 13.10 18.96 6.45
CA ASN A 359 13.95 20.12 6.75
C ASN A 359 14.12 21.03 5.51
N GLY A 360 14.76 20.51 4.44
CA GLY A 360 15.13 21.29 3.25
C GLY A 360 13.95 21.64 2.36
N LEU A 361 13.21 20.60 1.90
CA LEU A 361 12.09 20.78 0.96
C LEU A 361 10.95 21.60 1.58
N LYS A 362 10.61 21.35 2.84
CA LYS A 362 9.60 22.13 3.57
C LYS A 362 9.94 23.63 3.60
N HIS A 363 11.22 23.97 3.81
CA HIS A 363 11.68 25.37 3.77
C HIS A 363 11.60 25.96 2.36
N LEU A 364 12.00 25.21 1.33
CA LEU A 364 11.88 25.64 -0.07
C LEU A 364 10.44 25.91 -0.48
N LEU A 365 9.52 25.06 -0.06
CA LEU A 365 8.09 25.22 -0.34
C LEU A 365 7.44 26.32 0.50
N GLY A 366 8.06 26.75 1.61
CA GLY A 366 7.50 27.76 2.49
C GLY A 366 6.16 27.38 3.15
N ALA A 367 5.82 26.09 3.12
CA ALA A 367 4.59 25.55 3.68
C ALA A 367 4.73 25.29 5.19
N ASP A 368 3.69 25.59 5.94
CA ASP A 368 3.56 25.15 7.34
C ASP A 368 2.81 23.80 7.37
N ASP A 369 3.42 22.76 6.82
CA ASP A 369 3.01 21.37 7.00
C ASP A 369 3.33 20.95 8.45
N SER A 370 2.30 20.95 9.31
CA SER A 370 2.50 20.97 10.77
C SER A 370 3.27 19.77 11.29
N LEU A 371 2.96 18.58 10.79
CA LEU A 371 3.53 17.31 11.24
C LEU A 371 4.30 16.58 10.13
N ASP A 372 4.82 17.34 9.16
CA ASP A 372 5.71 16.86 8.10
C ASP A 372 5.09 15.77 7.19
N VAL A 373 3.78 15.86 6.98
CA VAL A 373 3.03 14.85 6.19
C VAL A 373 3.59 14.75 4.77
N PHE A 374 3.83 15.89 4.09
CA PHE A 374 4.41 15.86 2.75
C PHE A 374 5.87 15.42 2.75
N GLY A 375 6.65 15.90 3.73
CA GLY A 375 8.08 15.55 3.85
C GLY A 375 8.33 14.05 4.07
N VAL A 376 7.42 13.36 4.75
CA VAL A 376 7.52 11.92 5.03
C VAL A 376 6.70 11.12 4.02
N HIS A 377 5.37 11.38 3.91
CA HIS A 377 4.49 10.55 3.08
C HIS A 377 4.59 10.90 1.59
N GLY A 378 4.74 12.19 1.23
CA GLY A 378 4.92 12.61 -0.16
C GLY A 378 6.26 12.17 -0.72
N VAL A 379 7.35 12.57 -0.06
CA VAL A 379 8.71 12.24 -0.49
C VAL A 379 8.95 10.73 -0.43
N GLY A 380 8.59 10.09 0.69
CA GLY A 380 8.74 8.65 0.85
C GLY A 380 7.90 7.84 -0.12
N GLY A 381 6.65 8.24 -0.35
CA GLY A 381 5.74 7.58 -1.30
C GLY A 381 6.22 7.69 -2.75
N ILE A 382 6.68 8.89 -3.18
CA ILE A 382 7.25 9.10 -4.52
C ILE A 382 8.52 8.26 -4.70
N LEU A 383 9.44 8.30 -3.72
CA LEU A 383 10.65 7.50 -3.72
C LEU A 383 10.33 6.01 -3.85
N GLY A 384 9.45 5.52 -2.99
CA GLY A 384 9.04 4.11 -2.98
C GLY A 384 8.39 3.68 -4.28
N ALA A 385 7.45 4.46 -4.81
CA ALA A 385 6.77 4.17 -6.07
C ALA A 385 7.76 4.07 -7.25
N VAL A 386 8.68 5.03 -7.38
CA VAL A 386 9.70 5.02 -8.44
C VAL A 386 10.66 3.84 -8.28
N LEU A 387 11.16 3.59 -7.06
CA LEU A 387 12.07 2.50 -6.79
C LEU A 387 11.42 1.12 -6.87
N THR A 388 10.08 1.01 -6.73
CA THR A 388 9.35 -0.21 -7.08
C THR A 388 9.60 -0.58 -8.54
N GLY A 389 9.54 0.39 -9.46
CA GLY A 389 9.83 0.18 -10.88
C GLY A 389 11.27 -0.29 -11.15
N VAL A 390 12.22 0.04 -10.28
CA VAL A 390 13.62 -0.42 -10.39
C VAL A 390 13.77 -1.81 -9.80
N PHE A 391 13.38 -2.01 -8.54
CA PHE A 391 13.72 -3.20 -7.75
C PHE A 391 12.73 -4.36 -7.88
N ALA A 392 11.59 -4.17 -8.55
CA ALA A 392 10.74 -5.28 -8.94
C ALA A 392 11.35 -6.13 -10.06
N ALA A 393 12.46 -5.67 -10.69
CA ALA A 393 13.17 -6.42 -11.72
C ALA A 393 13.70 -7.75 -11.18
N PRO A 394 13.46 -8.90 -11.87
CA PRO A 394 13.98 -10.20 -11.46
C PRO A 394 15.51 -10.23 -11.38
N SER A 395 16.22 -9.48 -12.25
CA SER A 395 17.66 -9.33 -12.20
C SER A 395 18.20 -8.68 -10.92
N LEU A 396 17.35 -7.98 -10.17
CA LEU A 396 17.66 -7.36 -8.88
C LEU A 396 16.99 -8.09 -7.70
N GLY A 397 16.48 -9.30 -7.94
CA GLY A 397 15.83 -10.14 -6.94
C GLY A 397 14.36 -9.82 -6.71
N GLY A 398 13.74 -9.01 -7.56
CA GLY A 398 12.30 -8.70 -7.51
C GLY A 398 11.44 -9.81 -8.13
N SER A 399 10.13 -9.72 -7.93
CA SER A 399 9.15 -10.71 -8.41
C SER A 399 8.82 -10.59 -9.91
N GLY A 400 9.22 -9.49 -10.57
CA GLY A 400 8.78 -9.20 -11.93
C GLY A 400 7.30 -8.82 -12.01
N ILE A 401 6.76 -8.92 -13.23
CA ILE A 401 5.33 -8.77 -13.52
C ILE A 401 4.75 -10.16 -13.73
N PHE A 402 3.65 -10.46 -13.04
CA PHE A 402 3.00 -11.78 -13.18
C PHE A 402 2.16 -11.82 -14.45
N ASP A 403 2.40 -12.84 -15.29
CA ASP A 403 1.59 -13.16 -16.49
C ASP A 403 0.51 -14.17 -16.11
N TYR A 404 -0.72 -13.71 -16.03
CA TYR A 404 -1.86 -14.55 -15.64
C TYR A 404 -2.28 -15.55 -16.74
N VAL A 405 -1.83 -15.37 -18.00
CA VAL A 405 -2.07 -16.36 -19.07
C VAL A 405 -1.08 -17.50 -18.95
N ALA A 406 0.20 -17.17 -18.82
CA ALA A 406 1.26 -18.17 -18.65
C ALA A 406 1.30 -18.77 -17.23
N ASN A 407 0.70 -18.08 -16.25
CA ASN A 407 0.63 -18.44 -14.83
C ASN A 407 2.01 -18.51 -14.15
N TRP A 408 2.93 -17.60 -14.53
CA TRP A 408 4.21 -17.37 -13.87
C TRP A 408 4.68 -15.93 -14.07
N ALA A 409 5.76 -15.54 -13.39
CA ALA A 409 6.36 -14.23 -13.62
C ALA A 409 6.94 -14.12 -15.04
N SER A 410 6.63 -13.02 -15.74
CA SER A 410 7.17 -12.76 -17.07
C SER A 410 8.69 -12.68 -17.02
N ALA A 411 9.34 -13.35 -17.99
CA ALA A 411 10.80 -13.25 -18.17
C ALA A 411 11.24 -11.87 -18.69
N GLU A 412 10.32 -11.15 -19.33
CA GLU A 412 10.58 -9.82 -19.90
C GLU A 412 10.24 -8.73 -18.88
N TYR A 413 11.26 -8.01 -18.39
CA TYR A 413 11.10 -6.86 -17.51
C TYR A 413 12.01 -5.71 -17.97
N SER A 414 11.42 -4.58 -18.27
CA SER A 414 12.15 -3.36 -18.60
C SER A 414 12.07 -2.36 -17.45
N ILE A 415 13.18 -2.15 -16.75
CA ILE A 415 13.29 -1.17 -15.66
C ILE A 415 12.84 0.22 -16.12
N LEU A 416 13.35 0.69 -17.28
CA LEU A 416 13.01 2.02 -17.78
C LEU A 416 11.50 2.14 -18.06
N HIS A 417 10.91 1.14 -18.70
CA HIS A 417 9.49 1.13 -18.99
C HIS A 417 8.65 1.16 -17.70
N GLN A 418 8.99 0.31 -16.73
CA GLN A 418 8.25 0.27 -15.47
C GLN A 418 8.43 1.56 -14.65
N VAL A 419 9.62 2.17 -14.63
CA VAL A 419 9.83 3.47 -13.98
C VAL A 419 8.99 4.57 -14.62
N ILE A 420 8.83 4.58 -15.95
CA ILE A 420 7.95 5.54 -16.64
C ILE A 420 6.49 5.32 -16.22
N ILE A 421 6.04 4.07 -16.12
CA ILE A 421 4.68 3.76 -15.62
C ILE A 421 4.50 4.26 -14.20
N GLN A 422 5.46 3.98 -13.31
CA GLN A 422 5.42 4.44 -11.92
C GLN A 422 5.41 5.98 -11.84
N ALA A 423 6.24 6.66 -12.62
CA ALA A 423 6.25 8.11 -12.71
C ALA A 423 4.90 8.68 -13.21
N THR A 424 4.25 7.97 -14.15
CA THR A 424 2.91 8.32 -14.63
C THR A 424 1.88 8.19 -13.51
N ALA A 425 1.93 7.11 -12.72
CA ALA A 425 1.04 6.92 -11.57
C ALA A 425 1.26 7.99 -10.50
N VAL A 426 2.52 8.30 -10.18
CA VAL A 426 2.90 9.40 -9.28
C VAL A 426 2.34 10.74 -9.77
N GLY A 427 2.62 11.09 -11.02
CA GLY A 427 2.17 12.36 -11.63
C GLY A 427 0.65 12.50 -11.64
N THR A 428 -0.05 11.44 -12.01
CA THR A 428 -1.51 11.39 -11.99
C THR A 428 -2.05 11.63 -10.59
N THR A 429 -1.51 10.91 -9.60
CA THR A 429 -1.94 11.04 -8.19
C THR A 429 -1.66 12.45 -7.65
N VAL A 430 -0.49 13.03 -7.95
CA VAL A 430 -0.14 14.40 -7.55
C VAL A 430 -1.13 15.40 -8.12
N VAL A 431 -1.38 15.35 -9.44
CA VAL A 431 -2.30 16.28 -10.10
C VAL A 431 -3.74 16.10 -9.59
N TRP A 432 -4.21 14.85 -9.52
CA TRP A 432 -5.59 14.54 -9.10
C TRP A 432 -5.88 14.98 -7.67
N SER A 433 -4.95 14.72 -6.75
CA SER A 433 -5.12 15.07 -5.34
C SER A 433 -4.93 16.56 -5.04
N ALA A 434 -4.25 17.31 -5.93
CA ALA A 434 -4.00 18.74 -5.77
C ALA A 434 -5.18 19.61 -6.21
N VAL A 435 -6.03 19.12 -7.13
CA VAL A 435 -7.19 19.81 -7.69
C VAL A 435 -8.46 19.56 -6.90
#